data_d4458f2cb4fd0c4c111ae554a03a02e6
#
_entry.id   d4458f2cb4fd0c4c111ae554a03a02e6
#
_cell.length_a   1.000
_cell.length_b   1.000
_cell.length_c   1.000
_cell.angle_alpha   90.00
_cell.angle_beta   90.00
_cell.angle_gamma   90.00
#
_symmetry.space_group_name_H-M   'P 1'
#
loop_
_entity.id
_entity.type
_entity.pdbx_description
1 polymer ?
#
loop_
_entity_poly.entity_id
_entity_poly.type
_entity_poly.pdbx_seq_one_letter_code
_entity_poly.pdbx_strand_id
1 'polypeptide(L)'
;MISFGLLGGFCDHLEIRITGLSEEGFSFRVPEKIEKAACLEICFFDFSADCYRKVQLAEKEREMKLTEETPFFFIYSVWTKNGEYREQVKRLVTDYDNYISLKLAGDDAYLSEKMVGYPAESDEVYAESFEEQKKEWFSCVGDGIQECRNTWEHKKWNITDFPEFELAITIDRPELYYDFLQKDWTRFCHDYWKNNFLEHHTLSQKRVTRIYIGNQFCHNLFPRKELLFQVLEKALENNLAVTLAFSYIRNHLLEEIDELLQELEVWCQSREKEAGKDQEEIIVNDWAMPILLQGKPHLKPVLGVLLNKRRKDVRLPYKHGIGNHVDSLAENNLNCGFYQDYLRNTFDIQRFEFESCGYK
;
A
#
# COMPACT_ATOMS: atom_id res chain seq x y z
N MET A 1 -0.57 -17.53 -13.09
CA MET A 1 -1.53 -16.39 -13.07
C MET A 1 -0.83 -15.20 -13.68
N ILE A 2 -1.35 -14.66 -14.76
CA ILE A 2 -0.78 -13.50 -15.45
C ILE A 2 -0.83 -12.29 -14.51
N SER A 3 0.24 -11.49 -14.47
CA SER A 3 0.32 -10.35 -13.55
C SER A 3 -0.69 -9.26 -13.93
N PHE A 4 -1.15 -8.51 -12.93
CA PHE A 4 -2.07 -7.39 -13.14
C PHE A 4 -1.57 -6.32 -14.10
N GLY A 5 -0.26 -6.09 -14.15
CA GLY A 5 0.33 -5.13 -15.06
C GLY A 5 0.29 -5.53 -16.54
N LEU A 6 -0.11 -6.76 -16.85
CA LEU A 6 -0.14 -7.26 -18.22
C LEU A 6 -1.56 -7.43 -18.77
N LEU A 7 -2.54 -7.50 -17.89
CA LEU A 7 -3.94 -7.76 -18.24
C LEU A 7 -4.84 -6.99 -17.26
N GLY A 8 -5.68 -6.16 -17.80
CA GLY A 8 -6.70 -5.41 -17.07
C GLY A 8 -8.03 -5.44 -17.79
N GLY A 9 -9.07 -4.91 -17.18
CA GLY A 9 -10.35 -4.78 -17.84
C GLY A 9 -11.32 -3.86 -17.11
N PHE A 10 -12.35 -3.43 -17.82
CA PHE A 10 -13.38 -2.54 -17.32
C PHE A 10 -14.75 -3.02 -17.77
N CYS A 11 -15.69 -3.01 -16.86
CA CYS A 11 -17.11 -3.16 -17.15
C CYS A 11 -17.77 -1.80 -16.89
N ASP A 12 -18.13 -1.11 -17.96
CA ASP A 12 -18.47 0.31 -17.93
C ASP A 12 -17.31 1.13 -17.29
N HIS A 13 -17.50 1.69 -16.09
CA HIS A 13 -16.46 2.40 -15.34
C HIS A 13 -15.89 1.57 -14.19
N LEU A 14 -16.41 0.37 -13.97
CA LEU A 14 -15.95 -0.51 -12.90
C LEU A 14 -14.76 -1.33 -13.41
N GLU A 15 -13.64 -1.23 -12.71
CA GLU A 15 -12.52 -2.09 -12.98
C GLU A 15 -12.83 -3.53 -12.60
N ILE A 16 -12.51 -4.46 -13.49
CA ILE A 16 -12.71 -5.89 -13.30
C ILE A 16 -11.37 -6.61 -13.10
N ARG A 17 -11.37 -7.57 -12.21
CA ARG A 17 -10.22 -8.45 -12.00
C ARG A 17 -10.38 -9.72 -12.80
N ILE A 18 -9.58 -9.89 -13.85
CA ILE A 18 -9.57 -11.12 -14.65
C ILE A 18 -9.04 -12.28 -13.78
N THR A 19 -9.83 -13.35 -13.69
CA THR A 19 -9.51 -14.54 -12.89
C THR A 19 -9.22 -15.77 -13.73
N GLY A 20 -9.73 -15.81 -14.96
CA GLY A 20 -9.46 -16.85 -15.95
C GLY A 20 -9.41 -16.28 -17.34
N LEU A 21 -8.58 -16.84 -18.22
CA LEU A 21 -8.40 -16.38 -19.59
C LEU A 21 -8.27 -17.58 -20.52
N SER A 22 -8.99 -17.55 -21.63
CA SER A 22 -8.90 -18.50 -22.75
C SER A 22 -9.20 -17.80 -24.06
N GLU A 23 -8.94 -18.48 -25.18
CA GLU A 23 -9.28 -17.96 -26.52
C GLU A 23 -10.79 -17.82 -26.77
N GLU A 24 -11.60 -18.52 -25.99
CA GLU A 24 -13.06 -18.55 -26.13
C GLU A 24 -13.76 -17.57 -25.18
N GLY A 25 -13.01 -17.02 -24.20
CA GLY A 25 -13.56 -16.10 -23.22
C GLY A 25 -12.71 -15.98 -21.98
N PHE A 26 -13.25 -15.33 -20.96
CA PHE A 26 -12.57 -15.07 -19.70
C PHE A 26 -13.55 -15.06 -18.54
N SER A 27 -13.03 -15.19 -17.33
CA SER A 27 -13.77 -14.94 -16.11
C SER A 27 -13.19 -13.73 -15.38
N PHE A 28 -14.05 -12.99 -14.70
CA PHE A 28 -13.62 -11.85 -13.91
C PHE A 28 -14.40 -11.72 -12.62
N ARG A 29 -13.79 -11.06 -11.66
CA ARG A 29 -14.35 -10.79 -10.36
C ARG A 29 -14.57 -9.28 -10.17
N VAL A 30 -15.71 -8.95 -9.54
CA VAL A 30 -16.07 -7.59 -9.14
C VAL A 30 -16.63 -7.58 -7.72
N PRO A 31 -16.53 -6.46 -6.97
CA PRO A 31 -17.09 -6.35 -5.64
C PRO A 31 -18.60 -6.15 -5.65
N GLU A 32 -19.16 -5.66 -6.73
CA GLU A 32 -20.57 -5.29 -6.85
C GLU A 32 -21.27 -6.11 -7.94
N LYS A 33 -22.57 -6.36 -7.75
CA LYS A 33 -23.36 -7.09 -8.72
C LYS A 33 -23.63 -6.22 -9.95
N ILE A 34 -23.28 -6.75 -11.12
CA ILE A 34 -23.53 -6.08 -12.38
C ILE A 34 -24.94 -6.47 -12.86
N GLU A 35 -25.85 -5.51 -12.86
CA GLU A 35 -27.20 -5.74 -13.41
C GLU A 35 -27.22 -5.68 -14.94
N LYS A 36 -26.48 -4.73 -15.51
CA LYS A 36 -26.36 -4.54 -16.95
C LYS A 36 -24.97 -3.98 -17.28
N ALA A 37 -24.33 -4.58 -18.24
CA ALA A 37 -23.03 -4.13 -18.77
C ALA A 37 -23.23 -3.55 -20.16
N ALA A 38 -23.07 -2.25 -20.32
CA ALA A 38 -23.15 -1.61 -21.63
C ALA A 38 -21.83 -1.80 -22.41
N CYS A 39 -20.71 -1.60 -21.75
CA CYS A 39 -19.38 -1.75 -22.30
C CYS A 39 -18.55 -2.74 -21.49
N LEU A 40 -17.84 -3.61 -22.17
CA LEU A 40 -16.85 -4.50 -21.57
C LEU A 40 -15.55 -4.35 -22.36
N GLU A 41 -14.52 -3.84 -21.70
CA GLU A 41 -13.21 -3.57 -22.28
C GLU A 41 -12.15 -4.41 -21.60
N ILE A 42 -11.25 -5.01 -22.38
CA ILE A 42 -10.08 -5.72 -21.87
C ILE A 42 -8.83 -5.05 -22.45
N CYS A 43 -7.85 -4.82 -21.56
CA CYS A 43 -6.59 -4.21 -21.89
C CYS A 43 -5.48 -5.26 -21.80
N PHE A 44 -4.82 -5.54 -22.91
CA PHE A 44 -3.69 -6.45 -23.03
C PHE A 44 -2.41 -5.66 -23.19
N PHE A 45 -1.39 -5.96 -22.40
CA PHE A 45 -0.10 -5.35 -22.59
C PHE A 45 0.65 -5.98 -23.76
N ASP A 46 1.05 -5.14 -24.71
CA ASP A 46 1.87 -5.52 -25.86
C ASP A 46 3.34 -5.20 -25.56
N PHE A 47 4.16 -6.22 -25.32
CA PHE A 47 5.57 -6.06 -24.98
C PHE A 47 6.41 -5.42 -26.08
N SER A 48 6.06 -5.68 -27.34
CA SER A 48 6.81 -5.14 -28.49
C SER A 48 6.51 -3.67 -28.75
N ALA A 49 5.30 -3.22 -28.42
CA ALA A 49 4.88 -1.84 -28.64
C ALA A 49 4.92 -0.99 -27.36
N ASP A 50 5.30 -1.58 -26.21
CA ASP A 50 5.30 -0.97 -24.88
C ASP A 50 4.01 -0.19 -24.56
N CYS A 51 2.86 -0.76 -24.93
CA CYS A 51 1.58 -0.12 -24.73
C CYS A 51 0.47 -1.13 -24.44
N TYR A 52 -0.68 -0.63 -23.99
CA TYR A 52 -1.88 -1.46 -23.85
C TYR A 52 -2.74 -1.41 -25.11
N ARG A 53 -3.07 -2.59 -25.61
CA ARG A 53 -4.10 -2.76 -26.62
C ARG A 53 -5.44 -3.04 -25.96
N LYS A 54 -6.46 -2.32 -26.38
CA LYS A 54 -7.82 -2.43 -25.85
C LYS A 54 -8.69 -3.21 -26.82
N VAL A 55 -9.43 -4.16 -26.28
CA VAL A 55 -10.47 -4.88 -27.01
C VAL A 55 -11.80 -4.58 -26.35
N GLN A 56 -12.69 -3.93 -27.08
CA GLN A 56 -14.06 -3.69 -26.66
C GLN A 56 -14.95 -4.82 -27.17
N LEU A 57 -15.69 -5.42 -26.25
CA LEU A 57 -16.67 -6.47 -26.57
C LEU A 57 -18.07 -5.87 -26.54
N ALA A 58 -18.67 -5.71 -27.70
CA ALA A 58 -20.05 -5.27 -27.80
C ALA A 58 -21.02 -6.32 -27.21
N GLU A 59 -22.19 -5.90 -26.77
CA GLU A 59 -23.19 -6.79 -26.13
C GLU A 59 -23.55 -7.99 -27.04
N LYS A 60 -23.65 -7.78 -28.35
CA LYS A 60 -23.96 -8.82 -29.34
C LYS A 60 -22.80 -9.79 -29.63
N GLU A 61 -21.58 -9.47 -29.22
CA GLU A 61 -20.36 -10.27 -29.43
C GLU A 61 -19.98 -11.10 -28.24
N ARG A 62 -20.73 -10.97 -27.15
CA ARG A 62 -20.43 -11.65 -25.88
C ARG A 62 -21.66 -12.27 -25.25
N GLU A 63 -21.45 -13.36 -24.55
CA GLU A 63 -22.39 -13.93 -23.61
C GLU A 63 -21.74 -13.78 -22.21
N MET A 64 -22.43 -13.15 -21.26
CA MET A 64 -21.96 -12.94 -19.91
C MET A 64 -22.93 -13.58 -18.92
N LYS A 65 -22.39 -14.35 -17.97
CA LYS A 65 -23.18 -15.04 -16.96
C LYS A 65 -22.52 -14.94 -15.59
N LEU A 66 -23.33 -14.64 -14.57
CA LEU A 66 -22.91 -14.77 -13.17
C LEU A 66 -22.71 -16.25 -12.85
N THR A 67 -21.50 -16.63 -12.46
CA THR A 67 -21.11 -18.02 -12.17
C THR A 67 -20.91 -18.28 -10.69
N GLU A 68 -20.55 -17.25 -9.92
CA GLU A 68 -20.39 -17.36 -8.48
C GLU A 68 -20.83 -16.06 -7.79
N GLU A 69 -21.54 -16.19 -6.68
CA GLU A 69 -21.95 -15.09 -5.83
C GLU A 69 -21.54 -15.40 -4.39
N THR A 70 -20.76 -14.51 -3.79
CA THR A 70 -20.31 -14.59 -2.40
C THR A 70 -20.67 -13.31 -1.66
N PRO A 71 -20.59 -13.26 -0.33
CA PRO A 71 -20.77 -12.03 0.41
C PRO A 71 -19.77 -10.90 0.06
N PHE A 72 -18.67 -11.23 -0.61
CA PHE A 72 -17.57 -10.32 -0.82
C PHE A 72 -17.32 -9.97 -2.28
N PHE A 73 -17.80 -10.80 -3.20
CA PHE A 73 -17.57 -10.59 -4.64
C PHE A 73 -18.51 -11.43 -5.50
N PHE A 74 -18.56 -11.06 -6.75
CA PHE A 74 -19.29 -11.74 -7.82
C PHE A 74 -18.30 -12.14 -8.91
N ILE A 75 -18.44 -13.38 -9.44
CA ILE A 75 -17.65 -13.85 -10.58
C ILE A 75 -18.56 -14.01 -11.78
N TYR A 76 -18.15 -13.40 -12.86
CA TYR A 76 -18.79 -13.52 -14.16
C TYR A 76 -17.91 -14.28 -15.13
N SER A 77 -18.50 -15.15 -15.94
CA SER A 77 -17.85 -15.75 -17.10
C SER A 77 -18.38 -15.10 -18.37
N VAL A 78 -17.48 -14.79 -19.27
CA VAL A 78 -17.76 -14.17 -20.54
C VAL A 78 -17.23 -15.07 -21.66
N TRP A 79 -18.10 -15.38 -22.61
CA TRP A 79 -17.74 -16.07 -23.83
C TRP A 79 -17.83 -15.11 -25.00
N THR A 80 -16.87 -15.19 -25.92
CA THR A 80 -16.83 -14.33 -27.09
C THR A 80 -16.22 -15.04 -28.31
N LYS A 81 -16.68 -14.66 -29.47
CA LYS A 81 -16.12 -15.09 -30.77
C LYS A 81 -15.32 -13.96 -31.44
N ASN A 82 -15.06 -12.87 -30.72
CA ASN A 82 -14.33 -11.73 -31.26
C ASN A 82 -12.90 -12.15 -31.64
N GLY A 83 -12.53 -11.90 -32.90
CA GLY A 83 -11.26 -12.33 -33.49
C GLY A 83 -10.08 -11.58 -32.90
N GLU A 84 -10.23 -10.28 -32.63
CA GLU A 84 -9.20 -9.43 -32.02
C GLU A 84 -8.90 -9.88 -30.60
N TYR A 85 -9.94 -10.16 -29.78
CA TYR A 85 -9.78 -10.73 -28.45
C TYR A 85 -8.93 -12.01 -28.51
N ARG A 86 -9.27 -12.94 -29.38
CA ARG A 86 -8.55 -14.21 -29.50
C ARG A 86 -7.10 -14.03 -29.91
N GLU A 87 -6.82 -13.11 -30.82
CA GLU A 87 -5.44 -12.77 -31.20
C GLU A 87 -4.64 -12.19 -30.04
N GLN A 88 -5.20 -11.26 -29.28
CA GLN A 88 -4.53 -10.66 -28.12
C GLN A 88 -4.30 -11.68 -27.01
N VAL A 89 -5.21 -12.61 -26.78
CA VAL A 89 -5.00 -13.70 -25.81
C VAL A 89 -3.84 -14.57 -26.23
N LYS A 90 -3.77 -14.99 -27.49
CA LYS A 90 -2.64 -15.82 -28.00
C LYS A 90 -1.31 -15.11 -27.83
N ARG A 91 -1.24 -13.83 -28.20
CA ARG A 91 -0.05 -13.01 -28.05
C ARG A 91 0.38 -12.96 -26.57
N LEU A 92 -0.52 -12.55 -25.69
CA LEU A 92 -0.21 -12.41 -24.27
C LEU A 92 0.26 -13.74 -23.64
N VAL A 93 -0.38 -14.85 -23.98
CA VAL A 93 0.02 -16.17 -23.46
C VAL A 93 1.41 -16.56 -23.97
N THR A 94 1.71 -16.32 -25.24
CA THR A 94 3.02 -16.60 -25.82
C THR A 94 4.11 -15.73 -25.16
N ASP A 95 3.86 -14.45 -25.01
CA ASP A 95 4.81 -13.52 -24.37
C ASP A 95 5.03 -13.89 -22.91
N TYR A 96 3.98 -14.30 -22.20
CA TYR A 96 4.10 -14.74 -20.81
C TYR A 96 4.83 -16.07 -20.66
N ASP A 97 4.66 -17.00 -21.58
CA ASP A 97 5.40 -18.26 -21.60
C ASP A 97 6.90 -18.01 -21.86
N ASN A 98 7.22 -17.12 -22.81
CA ASN A 98 8.59 -16.68 -23.03
C ASN A 98 9.19 -16.04 -21.76
N TYR A 99 8.43 -15.18 -21.07
CA TYR A 99 8.84 -14.59 -19.80
C TYR A 99 9.17 -15.65 -18.73
N ILE A 100 8.30 -16.64 -18.56
CA ILE A 100 8.53 -17.72 -17.59
C ILE A 100 9.76 -18.54 -17.97
N SER A 101 9.92 -18.83 -19.25
CA SER A 101 11.09 -19.58 -19.75
C SER A 101 12.41 -18.86 -19.49
N LEU A 102 12.46 -17.55 -19.75
CA LEU A 102 13.63 -16.72 -19.46
C LEU A 102 13.93 -16.62 -17.97
N LYS A 103 12.89 -16.47 -17.15
CA LYS A 103 13.05 -16.43 -15.70
C LYS A 103 13.59 -17.74 -15.14
N LEU A 104 13.15 -18.88 -15.67
CA LEU A 104 13.65 -20.20 -15.29
C LEU A 104 15.09 -20.43 -15.77
N ALA A 105 15.46 -19.85 -16.90
CA ALA A 105 16.84 -19.89 -17.40
C ALA A 105 17.81 -18.98 -16.63
N GLY A 106 17.29 -18.10 -15.75
CA GLY A 106 18.11 -17.19 -14.94
C GLY A 106 18.68 -16.00 -15.70
N ASP A 107 18.12 -15.66 -16.86
CA ASP A 107 18.52 -14.49 -17.63
C ASP A 107 17.75 -13.23 -17.18
N ASP A 108 18.18 -12.67 -16.06
CA ASP A 108 17.54 -11.51 -15.45
C ASP A 108 17.67 -10.24 -16.30
N ALA A 109 18.75 -10.08 -17.08
CA ALA A 109 18.95 -8.91 -17.92
C ALA A 109 17.96 -8.89 -19.08
N TYR A 110 17.87 -10.00 -19.82
CA TYR A 110 16.92 -10.15 -20.91
C TYR A 110 15.46 -10.14 -20.42
N LEU A 111 15.22 -10.68 -19.23
CA LEU A 111 13.93 -10.63 -18.57
C LEU A 111 13.52 -9.17 -18.28
N SER A 112 14.42 -8.37 -17.73
CA SER A 112 14.15 -6.96 -17.43
C SER A 112 13.86 -6.18 -18.70
N GLU A 113 14.61 -6.39 -19.77
CA GLU A 113 14.38 -5.79 -21.08
C GLU A 113 12.96 -6.10 -21.60
N LYS A 114 12.56 -7.37 -21.58
CA LYS A 114 11.26 -7.80 -22.10
C LYS A 114 10.08 -7.37 -21.25
N MET A 115 10.25 -7.33 -19.91
CA MET A 115 9.14 -7.05 -18.97
C MET A 115 8.90 -5.58 -18.72
N VAL A 116 9.94 -4.76 -18.76
CA VAL A 116 9.85 -3.33 -18.39
C VAL A 116 10.29 -2.40 -19.51
N GLY A 117 10.77 -2.95 -20.64
CA GLY A 117 11.44 -2.16 -21.69
C GLY A 117 12.69 -1.46 -21.16
N TYR A 118 13.34 -2.06 -20.14
CA TYR A 118 14.57 -1.52 -19.56
C TYR A 118 15.71 -2.55 -19.67
N PRO A 119 16.91 -2.14 -20.01
CA PRO A 119 17.20 -0.78 -20.45
C PRO A 119 16.36 -0.45 -21.68
N ALA A 120 15.81 0.78 -21.72
CA ALA A 120 15.06 1.23 -22.89
C ALA A 120 15.82 0.83 -24.15
N GLU A 121 15.13 0.64 -25.27
CA GLU A 121 15.74 0.33 -26.59
C GLU A 121 16.81 1.33 -27.06
N SER A 122 17.30 2.18 -26.17
CA SER A 122 18.50 2.94 -26.42
C SER A 122 19.65 1.94 -26.44
N ASP A 123 20.20 1.72 -27.61
CA ASP A 123 21.53 1.13 -27.81
C ASP A 123 22.63 1.95 -27.09
N GLU A 124 22.22 2.96 -26.34
CA GLU A 124 23.07 3.74 -25.48
C GLU A 124 23.33 2.94 -24.20
N VAL A 125 24.41 2.21 -24.22
CA VAL A 125 25.18 1.94 -23.01
C VAL A 125 25.25 3.27 -22.26
N TYR A 126 24.88 3.32 -20.98
CA TYR A 126 25.06 4.52 -20.17
C TYR A 126 26.44 5.13 -20.51
N ALA A 127 26.40 6.30 -21.17
CA ALA A 127 27.61 6.97 -21.64
C ALA A 127 28.51 7.35 -20.46
N GLU A 128 27.96 7.36 -19.26
CA GLU A 128 28.61 7.80 -18.04
C GLU A 128 28.93 6.62 -17.12
N SER A 129 30.10 6.66 -16.53
CA SER A 129 30.52 5.70 -15.52
C SER A 129 29.60 5.77 -14.28
N PHE A 130 29.56 4.70 -13.49
CA PHE A 130 28.82 4.70 -12.21
C PHE A 130 29.19 5.88 -11.29
N GLU A 131 30.47 6.27 -11.28
CA GLU A 131 30.94 7.40 -10.46
C GLU A 131 30.42 8.75 -10.98
N GLU A 132 30.32 8.90 -12.29
CA GLU A 132 29.76 10.11 -12.92
C GLU A 132 28.25 10.20 -12.66
N GLN A 133 27.51 9.12 -12.87
CA GLN A 133 26.08 9.05 -12.55
C GLN A 133 25.81 9.34 -11.06
N LYS A 134 26.62 8.75 -10.19
CA LYS A 134 26.54 9.00 -8.75
C LYS A 134 26.80 10.47 -8.41
N LYS A 135 27.83 11.07 -9.01
CA LYS A 135 28.17 12.48 -8.81
C LYS A 135 27.07 13.40 -9.29
N GLU A 136 26.49 13.12 -10.45
CA GLU A 136 25.37 13.88 -11.00
C GLU A 136 24.15 13.75 -10.10
N TRP A 137 23.79 12.54 -9.69
CA TRP A 137 22.65 12.31 -8.78
C TRP A 137 22.81 13.06 -7.46
N PHE A 138 23.99 13.02 -6.85
CA PHE A 138 24.23 13.76 -5.60
C PHE A 138 24.29 15.27 -5.81
N SER A 139 24.73 15.77 -6.97
CA SER A 139 24.67 17.19 -7.27
C SER A 139 23.23 17.68 -7.41
N CYS A 140 22.39 16.94 -8.15
CA CYS A 140 20.96 17.23 -8.26
C CYS A 140 20.24 17.23 -6.91
N VAL A 141 20.60 16.30 -6.02
CA VAL A 141 20.04 16.25 -4.65
C VAL A 141 20.55 17.47 -3.86
N GLY A 142 21.82 17.84 -3.99
CA GLY A 142 22.41 19.02 -3.34
C GLY A 142 21.76 20.32 -3.81
N ASP A 143 21.57 20.48 -5.11
CA ASP A 143 20.91 21.62 -5.71
C ASP A 143 19.44 21.71 -5.31
N GLY A 144 18.72 20.58 -5.30
CA GLY A 144 17.36 20.48 -4.81
C GLY A 144 17.22 20.87 -3.33
N ILE A 145 18.16 20.46 -2.47
CA ILE A 145 18.20 20.89 -1.06
C ILE A 145 18.45 22.39 -0.96
N GLN A 146 19.35 22.94 -1.77
CA GLN A 146 19.64 24.37 -1.78
C GLN A 146 18.46 25.20 -2.32
N GLU A 147 17.79 24.69 -3.35
CA GLU A 147 16.57 25.30 -3.89
C GLU A 147 15.41 25.24 -2.90
N CYS A 148 15.26 24.13 -2.21
CA CYS A 148 14.32 24.02 -1.08
C CYS A 148 14.66 25.01 0.03
N ARG A 149 15.93 25.14 0.44
CA ARG A 149 16.35 26.13 1.43
C ARG A 149 16.00 27.55 0.99
N ASN A 150 16.36 27.93 -0.24
CA ASN A 150 16.05 29.25 -0.79
C ASN A 150 14.53 29.50 -0.84
N THR A 151 13.75 28.50 -1.21
CA THR A 151 12.28 28.57 -1.24
C THR A 151 11.70 28.67 0.16
N TRP A 152 12.31 28.02 1.14
CA TRP A 152 11.87 28.04 2.53
C TRP A 152 12.20 29.35 3.23
N GLU A 153 13.34 29.96 2.91
CA GLU A 153 13.70 31.29 3.42
C GLU A 153 12.77 32.40 2.85
N HIS A 154 12.27 32.22 1.64
CA HIS A 154 11.38 33.20 0.98
C HIS A 154 9.89 32.95 1.18
N LYS A 155 9.46 31.70 1.32
CA LYS A 155 8.10 31.35 1.73
C LYS A 155 8.10 30.94 3.20
N LYS A 156 7.82 31.89 4.07
CA LYS A 156 7.43 31.58 5.45
C LYS A 156 6.09 30.83 5.42
N TRP A 157 6.14 29.53 5.23
CA TRP A 157 5.00 28.69 5.51
C TRP A 157 4.74 28.75 7.00
N ASN A 158 3.67 29.43 7.41
CA ASN A 158 3.22 29.33 8.78
C ASN A 158 2.59 27.97 8.98
N ILE A 159 2.96 27.29 10.05
CA ILE A 159 2.35 26.00 10.42
C ILE A 159 0.83 26.10 10.58
N THR A 160 0.33 27.32 10.81
CA THR A 160 -1.10 27.66 10.85
C THR A 160 -1.80 27.57 9.49
N ASP A 161 -1.05 27.53 8.39
CA ASP A 161 -1.60 27.42 7.03
C ASP A 161 -1.95 25.97 6.67
N PHE A 162 -1.54 25.02 7.52
CA PHE A 162 -1.89 23.59 7.35
C PHE A 162 -3.21 23.29 8.06
N PRO A 163 -4.04 22.38 7.49
CA PRO A 163 -5.23 21.90 8.18
C PRO A 163 -4.87 21.29 9.53
N GLU A 164 -5.80 21.29 10.46
CA GLU A 164 -5.61 20.68 11.77
C GLU A 164 -5.37 19.17 11.59
N PHE A 165 -4.23 18.69 12.04
CA PHE A 165 -3.84 17.29 11.99
C PHE A 165 -2.99 16.91 13.19
N GLU A 166 -3.03 15.66 13.59
CA GLU A 166 -2.10 15.10 14.57
C GLU A 166 -0.76 14.81 13.90
N LEU A 167 0.32 15.14 14.58
CA LEU A 167 1.67 14.75 14.19
C LEU A 167 2.11 13.57 15.05
N ALA A 168 2.48 12.48 14.38
CA ALA A 168 3.01 11.29 15.02
C ALA A 168 4.46 11.04 14.62
N ILE A 169 5.23 10.43 15.49
CA ILE A 169 6.54 9.85 15.16
C ILE A 169 6.51 8.34 15.41
N THR A 170 7.32 7.62 14.66
CA THR A 170 7.40 6.16 14.74
C THR A 170 8.70 5.74 15.43
N ILE A 171 8.58 4.90 16.45
CA ILE A 171 9.69 4.17 17.03
C ILE A 171 9.53 2.69 16.67
N ASP A 172 10.36 2.20 15.77
CA ASP A 172 10.19 0.94 15.05
C ASP A 172 11.35 -0.04 15.19
N ARG A 173 12.30 0.27 16.08
CA ARG A 173 13.52 -0.51 16.29
C ARG A 173 14.09 -0.33 17.70
N PRO A 174 14.87 -1.30 18.19
CA PRO A 174 15.37 -1.31 19.56
C PRO A 174 16.08 -0.03 20.01
N GLU A 175 16.92 0.54 19.12
CA GLU A 175 17.67 1.76 19.42
C GLU A 175 16.75 2.93 19.77
N LEU A 176 15.64 3.08 19.05
CA LEU A 176 14.67 4.14 19.28
C LEU A 176 13.86 3.91 20.56
N TYR A 177 13.57 2.65 20.95
CA TYR A 177 12.88 2.37 22.21
C TYR A 177 13.76 2.77 23.40
N TYR A 178 15.04 2.39 23.38
CA TYR A 178 15.97 2.75 24.44
C TYR A 178 16.26 4.25 24.48
N ASP A 179 16.45 4.88 23.32
CA ASP A 179 16.61 6.33 23.22
C ASP A 179 15.40 7.06 23.79
N PHE A 180 14.20 6.63 23.45
CA PHE A 180 12.97 7.20 24.00
C PHE A 180 12.91 7.05 25.51
N LEU A 181 13.29 5.90 26.07
CA LEU A 181 13.28 5.67 27.51
C LEU A 181 14.35 6.48 28.27
N GLN A 182 15.51 6.69 27.69
CA GLN A 182 16.65 7.33 28.36
C GLN A 182 16.63 8.87 28.31
N LYS A 183 16.10 9.44 27.23
CA LYS A 183 16.09 10.88 26.95
C LYS A 183 14.80 11.52 27.48
N ASP A 184 14.88 12.79 27.89
CA ASP A 184 13.65 13.57 28.01
C ASP A 184 12.98 13.75 26.62
N TRP A 185 11.67 14.02 26.62
CA TRP A 185 10.87 14.09 25.40
C TRP A 185 11.36 15.14 24.41
N THR A 186 11.74 16.31 24.90
CA THR A 186 12.20 17.41 24.04
C THR A 186 13.49 17.04 23.34
N ARG A 187 14.44 16.44 24.06
CA ARG A 187 15.71 16.00 23.51
C ARG A 187 15.51 14.82 22.54
N PHE A 188 14.63 13.89 22.89
CA PHE A 188 14.30 12.78 21.99
C PHE A 188 13.76 13.28 20.66
N CYS A 189 12.78 14.19 20.66
CA CYS A 189 12.23 14.78 19.45
C CYS A 189 13.30 15.52 18.62
N HIS A 190 14.15 16.33 19.28
CA HIS A 190 15.22 17.04 18.57
C HIS A 190 16.16 16.06 17.87
N ASP A 191 16.63 15.01 18.57
CA ASP A 191 17.52 14.02 18.01
C ASP A 191 16.83 13.20 16.90
N TYR A 192 15.53 12.90 17.06
CA TYR A 192 14.74 12.21 16.05
C TYR A 192 14.66 13.01 14.74
N TRP A 193 14.34 14.30 14.82
CA TRP A 193 14.28 15.17 13.63
C TRP A 193 15.65 15.29 12.96
N LYS A 194 16.70 15.47 13.75
CA LYS A 194 18.07 15.58 13.24
C LYS A 194 18.52 14.30 12.54
N ASN A 195 18.31 13.15 13.16
CA ASN A 195 18.74 11.85 12.62
C ASN A 195 17.96 11.44 11.36
N ASN A 196 16.77 11.97 11.18
CA ASN A 196 15.95 11.78 9.97
C ASN A 196 16.08 12.92 8.96
N PHE A 197 17.03 13.83 9.13
CA PHE A 197 17.26 15.00 8.27
C PHE A 197 16.05 15.92 8.11
N LEU A 198 15.17 15.96 9.10
CA LEU A 198 13.93 16.74 9.11
C LEU A 198 13.98 17.94 10.06
N GLU A 199 15.15 18.29 10.60
CA GLU A 199 15.32 19.37 11.59
C GLU A 199 14.89 20.76 11.04
N HIS A 200 15.01 20.98 9.73
CA HIS A 200 14.58 22.22 9.07
C HIS A 200 13.19 22.12 8.43
N HIS A 201 12.53 20.97 8.52
CA HIS A 201 11.20 20.81 7.99
C HIS A 201 10.17 21.54 8.87
N THR A 202 9.18 22.20 8.24
CA THR A 202 8.12 22.94 8.96
C THR A 202 7.40 22.08 10.00
N LEU A 203 7.25 20.79 9.76
CA LEU A 203 6.64 19.86 10.72
C LEU A 203 7.44 19.70 12.02
N SER A 204 8.76 19.93 12.00
CA SER A 204 9.57 19.84 13.22
C SER A 204 9.19 20.90 14.28
N GLN A 205 8.51 21.94 13.86
CA GLN A 205 7.98 23.01 14.73
C GLN A 205 6.61 22.65 15.34
N LYS A 206 5.93 21.62 14.81
CA LYS A 206 4.64 21.20 15.33
C LYS A 206 4.83 20.25 16.49
N ARG A 207 3.97 20.39 17.51
CA ARG A 207 3.96 19.45 18.64
C ARG A 207 3.57 18.06 18.15
N VAL A 208 4.39 17.07 18.48
CA VAL A 208 4.06 15.66 18.32
C VAL A 208 3.06 15.28 19.41
N THR A 209 1.96 14.67 19.03
CA THR A 209 0.86 14.29 19.92
C THR A 209 0.63 12.78 20.00
N ARG A 210 1.27 12.03 19.10
CA ARG A 210 1.12 10.57 19.00
C ARG A 210 2.45 9.89 18.74
N ILE A 211 2.58 8.68 19.22
CA ILE A 211 3.73 7.82 18.96
C ILE A 211 3.25 6.47 18.43
N TYR A 212 3.88 6.03 17.33
CA TYR A 212 3.73 4.67 16.80
C TYR A 212 4.82 3.80 17.40
N ILE A 213 4.45 2.68 18.00
CA ILE A 213 5.36 1.75 18.66
C ILE A 213 5.29 0.42 17.93
N GLY A 214 6.42 -0.08 17.45
CA GLY A 214 6.51 -1.37 16.76
C GLY A 214 6.85 -1.22 15.30
N ASN A 215 6.91 -2.35 14.59
CA ASN A 215 7.33 -2.41 13.20
C ASN A 215 6.32 -3.21 12.37
N GLN A 216 5.74 -2.57 11.36
CA GLN A 216 4.70 -3.17 10.50
C GLN A 216 5.22 -4.29 9.59
N PHE A 217 6.54 -4.38 9.38
CA PHE A 217 7.14 -5.29 8.40
C PHE A 217 7.94 -6.42 9.03
N CYS A 218 8.36 -6.27 10.29
CA CYS A 218 9.23 -7.23 10.97
C CYS A 218 8.85 -7.42 12.43
N HIS A 219 8.32 -8.60 12.78
CA HIS A 219 7.95 -8.92 14.16
C HIS A 219 9.13 -8.94 15.13
N ASN A 220 10.34 -9.24 14.66
CA ASN A 220 11.55 -9.25 15.49
C ASN A 220 11.98 -7.85 15.98
N LEU A 221 11.47 -6.80 15.34
CA LEU A 221 11.71 -5.42 15.73
C LEU A 221 10.63 -4.87 16.66
N PHE A 222 9.56 -5.63 16.89
CA PHE A 222 8.57 -5.28 17.90
C PHE A 222 9.18 -5.39 19.31
N PRO A 223 8.93 -4.45 20.24
CA PRO A 223 9.52 -4.50 21.57
C PRO A 223 9.00 -5.71 22.35
N ARG A 224 9.88 -6.34 23.11
CA ARG A 224 9.47 -7.38 24.07
C ARG A 224 8.52 -6.79 25.10
N LYS A 225 7.68 -7.63 25.69
CA LYS A 225 6.59 -7.23 26.57
C LYS A 225 7.02 -6.21 27.65
N GLU A 226 8.07 -6.52 28.40
CA GLU A 226 8.52 -5.64 29.48
C GLU A 226 8.98 -4.27 28.99
N LEU A 227 9.65 -4.25 27.84
CA LEU A 227 10.09 -3.02 27.18
C LEU A 227 8.89 -2.24 26.63
N LEU A 228 7.90 -2.93 26.04
CA LEU A 228 6.68 -2.32 25.54
C LEU A 228 5.96 -1.53 26.63
N PHE A 229 5.71 -2.17 27.80
CA PHE A 229 5.01 -1.50 28.89
C PHE A 229 5.78 -0.31 29.45
N GLN A 230 7.11 -0.38 29.52
CA GLN A 230 7.93 0.79 29.91
C GLN A 230 7.78 1.95 28.92
N VAL A 231 7.76 1.64 27.62
CA VAL A 231 7.55 2.64 26.55
C VAL A 231 6.14 3.23 26.62
N LEU A 232 5.14 2.41 26.90
CA LEU A 232 3.75 2.85 27.07
C LEU A 232 3.61 3.81 28.26
N GLU A 233 4.14 3.45 29.42
CA GLU A 233 4.11 4.31 30.62
C GLU A 233 4.77 5.66 30.34
N LYS A 234 5.94 5.66 29.71
CA LYS A 234 6.62 6.91 29.35
C LYS A 234 5.85 7.73 28.31
N ALA A 235 5.18 7.09 27.36
CA ALA A 235 4.31 7.79 26.41
C ALA A 235 3.18 8.52 27.13
N LEU A 236 2.59 7.89 28.12
CA LEU A 236 1.56 8.49 28.99
C LEU A 236 2.07 9.68 29.80
N GLU A 237 3.21 9.53 30.45
CA GLU A 237 3.85 10.61 31.24
C GLU A 237 4.04 11.86 30.35
N ASN A 238 4.26 11.68 29.05
CA ASN A 238 4.41 12.76 28.08
C ASN A 238 3.10 13.18 27.39
N ASN A 239 1.95 12.65 27.81
CA ASN A 239 0.63 12.90 27.22
C ASN A 239 0.57 12.60 25.72
N LEU A 240 1.19 11.51 25.27
CA LEU A 240 1.16 11.04 23.91
C LEU A 240 0.05 10.00 23.72
N ALA A 241 -0.70 10.11 22.65
CA ALA A 241 -1.53 9.01 22.18
C ALA A 241 -0.64 7.90 21.60
N VAL A 242 -1.07 6.66 21.72
CA VAL A 242 -0.28 5.52 21.24
C VAL A 242 -1.01 4.78 20.12
N THR A 243 -0.23 4.32 19.16
CA THR A 243 -0.65 3.37 18.13
C THR A 243 0.38 2.24 18.09
N LEU A 244 -0.06 1.00 18.30
CA LEU A 244 0.80 -0.17 18.26
C LEU A 244 0.82 -0.76 16.85
N ALA A 245 2.00 -0.86 16.26
CA ALA A 245 2.22 -1.29 14.89
C ALA A 245 2.76 -2.73 14.83
N PHE A 246 1.85 -3.70 14.74
CA PHE A 246 2.20 -5.09 14.55
C PHE A 246 2.48 -5.39 13.08
N SER A 247 3.43 -6.30 12.82
CA SER A 247 3.57 -6.93 11.51
C SER A 247 2.48 -8.00 11.31
N TYR A 248 2.46 -8.64 10.14
CA TYR A 248 1.59 -9.80 9.94
C TYR A 248 1.92 -10.93 10.94
N ILE A 249 0.87 -11.60 11.44
CA ILE A 249 0.99 -12.64 12.47
C ILE A 249 1.35 -13.97 11.81
N ARG A 250 2.42 -14.59 12.28
CA ARG A 250 2.77 -15.96 11.92
C ARG A 250 2.10 -16.94 12.87
N ASN A 251 1.75 -18.12 12.39
CA ASN A 251 1.03 -19.12 13.17
C ASN A 251 1.67 -19.44 14.54
N HIS A 252 3.00 -19.47 14.61
CA HIS A 252 3.71 -19.76 15.86
C HIS A 252 3.72 -18.59 16.87
N LEU A 253 3.32 -17.40 16.46
CA LEU A 253 3.23 -16.22 17.33
C LEU A 253 1.79 -15.93 17.78
N LEU A 254 0.82 -16.68 17.30
CA LEU A 254 -0.60 -16.38 17.49
C LEU A 254 -0.96 -16.33 18.98
N GLU A 255 -0.54 -17.35 19.75
CA GLU A 255 -0.82 -17.44 21.18
C GLU A 255 -0.13 -16.31 21.96
N GLU A 256 1.16 -16.06 21.69
CA GLU A 256 1.93 -15.00 22.34
C GLU A 256 1.31 -13.61 22.10
N ILE A 257 0.86 -13.36 20.88
CA ILE A 257 0.24 -12.08 20.52
C ILE A 257 -1.15 -11.96 21.18
N ASP A 258 -1.96 -13.03 21.21
CA ASP A 258 -3.25 -12.98 21.90
C ASP A 258 -3.10 -12.73 23.40
N GLU A 259 -2.15 -13.38 24.07
CA GLU A 259 -1.81 -13.12 25.48
C GLU A 259 -1.39 -11.65 25.68
N LEU A 260 -0.53 -11.12 24.83
CA LEU A 260 -0.11 -9.73 24.88
C LEU A 260 -1.29 -8.76 24.72
N LEU A 261 -2.19 -9.04 23.77
CA LEU A 261 -3.38 -8.21 23.55
C LEU A 261 -4.35 -8.27 24.74
N GLN A 262 -4.44 -9.41 25.44
CA GLN A 262 -5.23 -9.52 26.67
C GLN A 262 -4.63 -8.67 27.78
N GLU A 263 -3.31 -8.71 27.96
CA GLU A 263 -2.61 -7.88 28.96
C GLU A 263 -2.73 -6.39 28.65
N LEU A 264 -2.65 -6.00 27.36
CA LEU A 264 -2.87 -4.62 26.93
C LEU A 264 -4.30 -4.15 27.22
N GLU A 265 -5.30 -5.00 26.99
CA GLU A 265 -6.69 -4.70 27.31
C GLU A 265 -6.86 -4.45 28.82
N VAL A 266 -6.30 -5.31 29.67
CA VAL A 266 -6.31 -5.15 31.13
C VAL A 266 -5.58 -3.87 31.56
N TRP A 267 -4.45 -3.57 30.93
CA TRP A 267 -3.69 -2.36 31.18
C TRP A 267 -4.48 -1.10 30.83
N CYS A 268 -5.16 -1.07 29.67
CA CYS A 268 -6.05 0.01 29.29
C CYS A 268 -7.21 0.18 30.28
N GLN A 269 -7.88 -0.91 30.67
CA GLN A 269 -8.98 -0.89 31.65
C GLN A 269 -8.56 -0.31 33.00
N SER A 270 -7.35 -0.62 33.46
CA SER A 270 -6.85 -0.11 34.74
C SER A 270 -6.73 1.42 34.77
N ARG A 271 -6.62 2.04 33.60
CA ARG A 271 -6.42 3.48 33.39
C ARG A 271 -7.67 4.27 33.05
N GLU A 272 -8.76 3.60 32.71
CA GLU A 272 -10.04 4.21 32.34
C GLU A 272 -10.52 5.22 33.38
N LYS A 273 -10.18 4.99 34.66
CA LYS A 273 -10.59 5.83 35.78
C LYS A 273 -9.73 7.09 35.96
N GLU A 274 -8.56 7.16 35.37
CA GLU A 274 -7.59 8.21 35.68
C GLU A 274 -7.50 9.32 34.64
N ALA A 275 -7.80 9.06 33.35
CA ALA A 275 -7.45 9.99 32.27
C ALA A 275 -8.51 10.29 31.23
N GLY A 276 -9.65 9.57 31.17
CA GLY A 276 -10.68 9.79 30.14
C GLY A 276 -10.19 9.55 28.70
N LYS A 277 -9.05 8.87 28.52
CA LYS A 277 -8.50 8.42 27.24
C LYS A 277 -8.23 6.92 27.34
N ASP A 278 -9.22 6.16 26.94
CA ASP A 278 -9.38 4.79 27.34
C ASP A 278 -9.04 3.79 26.25
N GLN A 279 -8.46 4.23 25.12
CA GLN A 279 -8.34 3.38 23.95
C GLN A 279 -6.99 3.59 23.26
N GLU A 280 -6.25 2.48 23.07
CA GLU A 280 -5.05 2.46 22.26
C GLU A 280 -5.35 1.90 20.88
N GLU A 281 -4.68 2.41 19.86
CA GLU A 281 -4.87 1.97 18.49
C GLU A 281 -3.95 0.80 18.16
N ILE A 282 -4.49 -0.17 17.45
CA ILE A 282 -3.76 -1.36 16.98
C ILE A 282 -3.79 -1.42 15.45
N ILE A 283 -2.64 -1.39 14.81
CA ILE A 283 -2.54 -1.53 13.36
C ILE A 283 -2.83 -2.98 12.96
N VAL A 284 -3.79 -3.11 12.07
CA VAL A 284 -4.24 -4.38 11.49
C VAL A 284 -3.56 -4.58 10.13
N ASN A 285 -2.56 -5.44 10.09
CA ASN A 285 -1.79 -5.76 8.88
C ASN A 285 -2.08 -7.15 8.30
N ASP A 286 -2.89 -7.94 9.00
CA ASP A 286 -3.44 -9.21 8.51
C ASP A 286 -4.84 -9.47 9.09
N TRP A 287 -5.50 -10.53 8.60
CA TRP A 287 -6.87 -10.86 9.00
C TRP A 287 -6.98 -11.62 10.33
N ALA A 288 -5.88 -12.06 10.93
CA ALA A 288 -5.90 -12.66 12.27
C ALA A 288 -6.06 -11.57 13.35
N MET A 289 -5.39 -10.42 13.20
CA MET A 289 -5.41 -9.35 14.17
C MET A 289 -6.84 -8.86 14.51
N PRO A 290 -7.73 -8.52 13.57
CA PRO A 290 -9.07 -8.06 13.93
C PRO A 290 -9.92 -9.14 14.61
N ILE A 291 -9.61 -10.43 14.40
CA ILE A 291 -10.26 -11.54 15.11
C ILE A 291 -9.77 -11.57 16.56
N LEU A 292 -8.46 -11.43 16.78
CA LEU A 292 -7.87 -11.39 18.13
C LEU A 292 -8.32 -10.17 18.94
N LEU A 293 -8.68 -9.08 18.28
CA LEU A 293 -9.21 -7.86 18.93
C LEU A 293 -10.68 -7.99 19.34
N GLN A 294 -11.41 -9.02 18.88
CA GLN A 294 -12.79 -9.23 19.32
C GLN A 294 -12.87 -9.41 20.83
N GLY A 295 -13.79 -8.67 21.46
CA GLY A 295 -13.94 -8.70 22.92
C GLY A 295 -12.94 -7.84 23.71
N LYS A 296 -12.11 -7.04 23.04
CA LYS A 296 -11.14 -6.11 23.64
C LYS A 296 -11.49 -4.65 23.27
N PRO A 297 -12.50 -4.05 23.91
CA PRO A 297 -13.07 -2.76 23.50
C PRO A 297 -12.12 -1.56 23.68
N HIS A 298 -11.08 -1.68 24.50
CA HIS A 298 -10.08 -0.62 24.71
C HIS A 298 -8.97 -0.64 23.65
N LEU A 299 -8.93 -1.66 22.78
CA LEU A 299 -8.00 -1.77 21.67
C LEU A 299 -8.71 -1.49 20.36
N LYS A 300 -8.43 -0.35 19.73
CA LYS A 300 -9.11 0.11 18.51
C LYS A 300 -8.35 -0.32 17.27
N PRO A 301 -8.98 -1.08 16.37
CA PRO A 301 -8.34 -1.49 15.12
C PRO A 301 -8.21 -0.31 14.14
N VAL A 302 -7.04 -0.21 13.52
CA VAL A 302 -6.73 0.71 12.42
C VAL A 302 -6.23 -0.12 11.24
N LEU A 303 -6.80 0.03 10.05
CA LEU A 303 -6.34 -0.72 8.89
C LEU A 303 -4.93 -0.28 8.50
N GLY A 304 -3.99 -1.22 8.55
CA GLY A 304 -2.60 -0.96 8.18
C GLY A 304 -2.36 -0.99 6.66
N VAL A 305 -1.22 -0.47 6.27
CA VAL A 305 -0.81 -0.37 4.85
C VAL A 305 -0.72 -1.73 4.14
N LEU A 306 -0.49 -2.83 4.87
CA LEU A 306 -0.39 -4.16 4.27
C LEU A 306 -1.76 -4.70 3.83
N LEU A 307 -2.85 -4.27 4.42
CA LEU A 307 -4.22 -4.60 4.01
C LEU A 307 -4.87 -3.52 3.15
N ASN A 308 -4.34 -2.31 3.17
CA ASN A 308 -4.74 -1.25 2.25
C ASN A 308 -4.01 -1.41 0.92
N LYS A 309 -4.49 -2.32 0.09
CA LYS A 309 -3.83 -2.70 -1.16
C LYS A 309 -4.01 -1.64 -2.23
N ARG A 310 -2.88 -1.18 -2.76
CA ARG A 310 -2.79 -0.33 -3.94
C ARG A 310 -1.94 -1.03 -5.00
N ARG A 311 -2.23 -0.76 -6.24
CA ARG A 311 -1.34 -1.17 -7.34
C ARG A 311 -0.08 -0.32 -7.28
N LYS A 312 1.04 -1.00 -7.15
CA LYS A 312 2.37 -0.36 -7.07
C LYS A 312 3.17 -0.55 -8.35
N ASP A 313 2.55 -0.99 -9.44
CA ASP A 313 3.23 -1.11 -10.71
C ASP A 313 3.46 0.27 -11.30
N VAL A 314 4.68 0.78 -11.15
CA VAL A 314 5.10 2.11 -11.62
C VAL A 314 4.95 2.31 -13.12
N ARG A 315 4.80 1.22 -13.89
CA ARG A 315 4.59 1.27 -15.34
C ARG A 315 3.19 1.72 -15.71
N LEU A 316 2.18 1.42 -14.88
CA LEU A 316 0.78 1.73 -15.19
C LEU A 316 0.53 3.21 -15.52
N PRO A 317 1.04 4.20 -14.75
CA PRO A 317 0.84 5.60 -15.05
C PRO A 317 1.47 6.07 -16.36
N TYR A 318 2.49 5.38 -16.83
CA TYR A 318 3.26 5.76 -18.02
C TYR A 318 2.92 4.94 -19.26
N LYS A 319 2.11 3.87 -19.13
CA LYS A 319 1.74 3.03 -20.27
C LYS A 319 0.66 3.69 -21.13
N HIS A 320 0.91 3.70 -22.43
CA HIS A 320 -0.07 4.17 -23.41
C HIS A 320 -1.18 3.14 -23.64
N GLY A 321 -2.36 3.60 -24.03
CA GLY A 321 -3.47 2.72 -24.40
C GLY A 321 -4.53 2.48 -23.34
N ILE A 322 -4.26 2.67 -22.05
CA ILE A 322 -5.29 2.63 -20.99
C ILE A 322 -6.14 3.91 -21.00
N GLY A 323 -5.55 5.04 -21.41
CA GLY A 323 -6.28 6.30 -21.57
C GLY A 323 -6.95 6.77 -20.27
N ASN A 324 -8.25 7.06 -20.34
CA ASN A 324 -9.03 7.64 -19.23
C ASN A 324 -9.16 6.74 -17.98
N HIS A 325 -8.73 5.47 -18.06
CA HIS A 325 -8.81 4.55 -16.92
C HIS A 325 -7.56 4.54 -16.05
N VAL A 326 -6.52 5.33 -16.38
CA VAL A 326 -5.28 5.38 -15.61
C VAL A 326 -5.54 5.77 -14.15
N ASP A 327 -6.42 6.75 -13.93
CA ASP A 327 -6.77 7.21 -12.58
C ASP A 327 -7.40 6.09 -11.75
N SER A 328 -8.34 5.32 -12.33
CA SER A 328 -8.96 4.17 -11.68
C SER A 328 -7.94 3.07 -11.32
N LEU A 329 -6.90 2.90 -12.12
CA LEU A 329 -5.83 1.95 -11.82
C LEU A 329 -4.95 2.40 -10.64
N ALA A 330 -4.94 3.69 -10.33
CA ALA A 330 -4.21 4.25 -9.20
C ALA A 330 -4.98 4.12 -7.87
N GLU A 331 -6.25 3.78 -7.91
CA GLU A 331 -7.09 3.59 -6.73
C GLU A 331 -6.62 2.40 -5.87
N ASN A 332 -6.98 2.44 -4.61
CA ASN A 332 -6.75 1.34 -3.68
C ASN A 332 -8.09 0.63 -3.35
N ASN A 333 -8.02 -0.46 -2.59
CA ASN A 333 -9.23 -1.21 -2.24
C ASN A 333 -10.21 -0.44 -1.34
N LEU A 334 -9.77 0.64 -0.67
CA LEU A 334 -10.66 1.52 0.11
C LEU A 334 -11.53 2.44 -0.76
N ASN A 335 -11.27 2.55 -2.05
CA ASN A 335 -12.19 3.24 -2.97
C ASN A 335 -13.49 2.43 -3.23
N CYS A 336 -13.52 1.15 -2.81
CA CYS A 336 -14.70 0.31 -2.87
C CYS A 336 -15.57 0.48 -1.62
N GLY A 337 -16.80 1.01 -1.76
CA GLY A 337 -17.73 1.24 -0.66
C GLY A 337 -18.08 -0.04 0.10
N PHE A 338 -18.28 -1.16 -0.62
CA PHE A 338 -18.52 -2.47 0.00
C PHE A 338 -17.37 -2.87 0.96
N TYR A 339 -16.13 -2.64 0.58
CA TYR A 339 -14.98 -2.97 1.43
C TYR A 339 -14.92 -2.09 2.68
N GLN A 340 -15.20 -0.80 2.56
CA GLN A 340 -15.31 0.10 3.71
C GLN A 340 -16.43 -0.34 4.67
N ASP A 341 -17.59 -0.67 4.13
CA ASP A 341 -18.74 -1.14 4.94
C ASP A 341 -18.44 -2.47 5.64
N TYR A 342 -17.77 -3.39 4.95
CA TYR A 342 -17.31 -4.64 5.54
C TYR A 342 -16.34 -4.40 6.70
N LEU A 343 -15.34 -3.54 6.53
CA LEU A 343 -14.36 -3.20 7.58
C LEU A 343 -15.07 -2.60 8.80
N ARG A 344 -15.99 -1.68 8.58
CA ARG A 344 -16.73 -0.99 9.64
C ARG A 344 -17.68 -1.93 10.38
N ASN A 345 -18.50 -2.64 9.63
CA ASN A 345 -19.59 -3.43 10.21
C ASN A 345 -19.11 -4.74 10.85
N THR A 346 -18.01 -5.32 10.36
CA THR A 346 -17.50 -6.60 10.86
C THR A 346 -16.45 -6.44 11.95
N PHE A 347 -15.60 -5.41 11.84
CA PHE A 347 -14.41 -5.26 12.68
C PHE A 347 -14.29 -3.91 13.38
N ASP A 348 -15.27 -3.01 13.23
CA ASP A 348 -15.23 -1.62 13.74
C ASP A 348 -14.00 -0.83 13.29
N ILE A 349 -13.46 -1.15 12.11
CA ILE A 349 -12.33 -0.43 11.52
C ILE A 349 -12.84 0.83 10.83
N GLN A 350 -12.47 2.01 11.37
CA GLN A 350 -12.91 3.32 10.89
C GLN A 350 -11.73 4.24 10.52
N ARG A 351 -10.51 3.86 10.89
CA ARG A 351 -9.27 4.55 10.53
C ARG A 351 -8.42 3.69 9.62
N PHE A 352 -7.69 4.37 8.73
CA PHE A 352 -6.93 3.72 7.68
C PHE A 352 -5.56 4.38 7.56
N GLU A 353 -4.53 3.57 7.34
CA GLU A 353 -3.21 4.05 6.97
C GLU A 353 -3.05 4.08 5.46
N PHE A 354 -2.39 5.13 4.98
CA PHE A 354 -1.99 5.27 3.59
C PHE A 354 -0.49 5.44 3.51
N GLU A 355 0.13 4.77 2.56
CA GLU A 355 1.52 5.04 2.23
C GLU A 355 1.63 6.35 1.45
N SER A 356 2.63 7.16 1.82
CA SER A 356 3.10 8.24 0.96
C SER A 356 4.01 7.64 -0.10
N CYS A 357 3.48 7.37 -1.29
CA CYS A 357 4.23 6.72 -2.37
C CYS A 357 4.68 7.66 -3.49
N GLY A 358 4.55 8.97 -3.30
CA GLY A 358 5.01 9.97 -4.27
C GLY A 358 4.31 9.95 -5.64
N TYR A 359 3.31 9.09 -5.83
CA TYR A 359 2.48 9.09 -7.04
C TYR A 359 1.32 10.08 -6.88
N LYS A 360 1.06 10.78 -7.97
CA LYS A 360 -0.14 11.63 -8.05
C LYS A 360 -1.35 10.77 -8.22
#